data_c1821244ca1473a6651a95c3943f9b4c
#
_entry.id   c1821244ca1473a6651a95c3943f9b4c
#
_cell.length_a   1.000
_cell.length_b   1.000
_cell.length_c   1.000
_cell.angle_alpha   90.00
_cell.angle_beta   90.00
_cell.angle_gamma   90.00
#
_symmetry.space_group_name_H-M   'P 1'
#
loop_
_entity.id
_entity.type
_entity.pdbx_description
1 polymer ?
#
loop_
_entity_poly.entity_id
_entity_poly.type
_entity_poly.pdbx_seq_one_letter_code
_entity_poly.pdbx_strand_id
1 'polypeptide(L)'
;MSSKSLIQSGIVLIISLIFLVTYFLFFNKNEDLVKINEAEIDNKVDNKILDLKYNAIDEDGNSYVIESAAGKVSEKEKNLLILEKVTGVIKIKNSEDIIILSDFANYNKTTLDTYFYDNVRLTYDGHSIDSNELFMNYIDK
;
A
#
# COMPACT_ATOMS: atom_id res chain seq x y z
N MET A 1 -7.08 15.99 55.19
CA MET A 1 -7.51 15.12 54.06
C MET A 1 -7.42 13.68 54.54
N SER A 2 -8.50 12.91 54.49
CA SER A 2 -8.56 11.55 55.01
C SER A 2 -7.70 10.64 54.09
N SER A 3 -6.92 9.72 54.69
CA SER A 3 -6.06 8.77 53.94
C SER A 3 -6.87 7.92 52.91
N LYS A 4 -8.16 7.71 53.15
CA LYS A 4 -9.08 7.06 52.22
C LYS A 4 -9.28 7.86 50.91
N SER A 5 -9.34 9.19 51.00
CA SER A 5 -9.49 10.10 49.84
C SER A 5 -8.22 10.10 48.96
N LEU A 6 -7.04 9.99 49.57
CA LEU A 6 -5.77 9.89 48.85
C LEU A 6 -5.64 8.57 48.07
N ILE A 7 -6.09 7.46 48.67
CA ILE A 7 -6.07 6.14 48.00
C ILE A 7 -7.07 6.11 46.83
N GLN A 8 -8.28 6.66 47.02
CA GLN A 8 -9.28 6.75 45.93
C GLN A 8 -8.78 7.62 44.76
N SER A 9 -8.14 8.76 45.05
CA SER A 9 -7.55 9.62 44.02
C SER A 9 -6.43 8.92 43.26
N GLY A 10 -5.59 8.11 43.96
CA GLY A 10 -4.53 7.33 43.34
C GLY A 10 -5.05 6.23 42.39
N ILE A 11 -6.13 5.55 42.77
CA ILE A 11 -6.76 4.51 41.92
C ILE A 11 -7.33 5.12 40.65
N VAL A 12 -8.03 6.26 40.74
CA VAL A 12 -8.59 6.96 39.57
C VAL A 12 -7.47 7.40 38.61
N LEU A 13 -6.34 7.87 39.13
CA LEU A 13 -5.17 8.26 38.33
C LEU A 13 -4.58 7.08 37.58
N ILE A 14 -4.44 5.93 38.23
CA ILE A 14 -3.92 4.69 37.61
C ILE A 14 -4.86 4.19 36.49
N ILE A 15 -6.17 4.19 36.74
CA ILE A 15 -7.16 3.78 35.73
C ILE A 15 -7.12 4.73 34.52
N SER A 16 -7.03 6.03 34.76
CA SER A 16 -6.90 7.05 33.70
C SER A 16 -5.62 6.85 32.87
N LEU A 17 -4.52 6.51 33.53
CA LEU A 17 -3.25 6.26 32.87
C LEU A 17 -3.32 5.00 31.98
N ILE A 18 -3.95 3.92 32.47
CA ILE A 18 -4.17 2.70 31.70
C ILE A 18 -5.04 2.95 30.47
N PHE A 19 -6.11 3.73 30.60
CA PHE A 19 -6.95 4.15 29.46
C PHE A 19 -6.16 4.97 28.44
N LEU A 20 -5.29 5.86 28.90
CA LEU A 20 -4.48 6.69 28.03
C LEU A 20 -3.42 5.86 27.28
N VAL A 21 -2.80 4.89 27.96
CA VAL A 21 -1.85 3.96 27.33
C VAL A 21 -2.53 3.03 26.34
N THR A 22 -3.70 2.46 26.69
CA THR A 22 -4.49 1.64 25.76
C THR A 22 -4.99 2.44 24.56
N TYR A 23 -5.43 3.66 24.76
CA TYR A 23 -5.79 4.54 23.66
C TYR A 23 -4.59 4.78 22.72
N PHE A 24 -3.42 5.11 23.26
CA PHE A 24 -2.19 5.29 22.48
C PHE A 24 -1.75 4.02 21.76
N LEU A 25 -1.85 2.85 22.38
CA LEU A 25 -1.45 1.57 21.76
C LEU A 25 -2.45 1.07 20.72
N PHE A 26 -3.75 1.36 20.87
CA PHE A 26 -4.78 0.89 19.94
C PHE A 26 -5.14 1.91 18.86
N PHE A 27 -5.10 3.21 19.15
CA PHE A 27 -5.44 4.25 18.17
C PHE A 27 -4.23 4.91 17.53
N ASN A 28 -3.04 4.73 18.10
CA ASN A 28 -1.78 5.14 17.48
C ASN A 28 -1.08 3.92 16.84
N LYS A 29 -1.81 2.88 16.48
CA LYS A 29 -1.42 2.11 15.30
C LYS A 29 -1.48 3.12 14.15
N ASN A 30 -0.36 3.81 13.98
CA ASN A 30 -0.09 4.50 12.75
C ASN A 30 -0.46 3.52 11.64
N GLU A 31 -1.36 3.96 10.77
CA GLU A 31 -1.26 3.55 9.40
C GLU A 31 0.23 3.42 9.14
N ASP A 32 0.73 2.19 9.01
CA ASP A 32 2.05 1.98 8.47
C ASP A 32 1.97 2.67 7.12
N LEU A 33 2.42 3.92 7.16
CA LEU A 33 2.56 4.76 6.00
C LEU A 33 3.28 3.87 5.01
N VAL A 34 2.57 3.42 3.99
CA VAL A 34 3.16 2.98 2.76
C VAL A 34 4.30 3.96 2.56
N LYS A 35 5.53 3.55 2.87
CA LYS A 35 6.69 4.36 2.58
C LYS A 35 6.74 4.42 1.07
N ILE A 36 6.03 5.39 0.52
CA ILE A 36 6.24 5.85 -0.83
C ILE A 36 7.68 6.37 -0.77
N ASN A 37 8.63 5.51 -1.10
CA ASN A 37 9.91 5.99 -1.55
C ASN A 37 9.59 6.68 -2.87
N GLU A 38 9.19 7.95 -2.80
CA GLU A 38 9.26 8.82 -3.94
C GLU A 38 10.73 8.78 -4.37
N ALA A 39 11.02 7.96 -5.38
CA ALA A 39 12.25 8.06 -6.10
C ALA A 39 12.35 9.53 -6.54
N GLU A 40 13.48 10.15 -6.24
CA GLU A 40 13.74 11.56 -6.49
C GLU A 40 13.20 11.96 -7.86
N ILE A 41 12.20 12.84 -7.82
CA ILE A 41 11.54 13.38 -9.01
C ILE A 41 12.48 14.40 -9.64
N ASP A 42 13.36 13.93 -10.47
CA ASP A 42 14.16 14.84 -11.33
C ASP A 42 14.02 14.46 -12.81
N ASN A 43 12.79 14.52 -13.33
CA ASN A 43 12.56 14.62 -14.78
C ASN A 43 11.08 14.80 -15.09
N LYS A 44 10.60 16.02 -14.90
CA LYS A 44 9.24 16.40 -15.29
C LYS A 44 9.22 16.75 -16.77
N VAL A 45 9.12 15.76 -17.63
CA VAL A 45 8.81 15.95 -19.03
C VAL A 45 7.34 15.66 -19.24
N ASP A 46 6.57 16.68 -19.61
CA ASP A 46 5.17 16.58 -20.05
C ASP A 46 4.19 16.04 -19.01
N ASN A 47 4.29 16.49 -17.71
CA ASN A 47 3.47 16.03 -16.59
C ASN A 47 3.56 14.51 -16.29
N LYS A 48 4.53 13.82 -16.86
CA LYS A 48 4.85 12.42 -16.56
C LYS A 48 5.94 12.34 -15.51
N ILE A 49 5.80 11.36 -14.61
CA ILE A 49 6.82 10.95 -13.64
C ILE A 49 7.45 9.70 -14.21
N LEU A 50 8.77 9.62 -14.25
CA LEU A 50 9.51 8.45 -14.75
C LEU A 50 9.90 7.52 -13.58
N ASP A 51 10.11 6.24 -13.89
CA ASP A 51 10.63 5.21 -12.98
C ASP A 51 9.86 5.14 -11.63
N LEU A 52 8.53 5.03 -11.75
CA LEU A 52 7.67 4.93 -10.57
C LEU A 52 7.77 3.55 -9.93
N LYS A 53 7.84 3.53 -8.60
CA LYS A 53 7.81 2.32 -7.79
C LYS A 53 6.93 2.52 -6.56
N TYR A 54 5.94 1.65 -6.42
CA TYR A 54 5.06 1.57 -5.25
C TYR A 54 5.23 0.22 -4.57
N ASN A 55 5.24 0.20 -3.25
CA ASN A 55 5.35 -1.02 -2.46
C ASN A 55 4.36 -0.96 -1.30
N ALA A 56 3.60 -2.04 -1.12
CA ALA A 56 2.74 -2.26 0.03
C ALA A 56 3.07 -3.62 0.66
N ILE A 57 2.90 -3.74 1.96
CA ILE A 57 3.09 -4.98 2.72
C ILE A 57 1.85 -5.18 3.57
N ASP A 58 1.24 -6.36 3.50
CA ASP A 58 0.09 -6.72 4.32
C ASP A 58 0.50 -7.24 5.71
N GLU A 59 -0.49 -7.48 6.59
CA GLU A 59 -0.25 -7.97 7.96
C GLU A 59 0.40 -9.36 7.99
N ASP A 60 0.22 -10.18 6.96
CA ASP A 60 0.83 -11.51 6.82
C ASP A 60 2.27 -11.46 6.33
N GLY A 61 2.75 -10.27 5.93
CA GLY A 61 4.09 -10.02 5.42
C GLY A 61 4.25 -10.32 3.93
N ASN A 62 3.14 -10.43 3.18
CA ASN A 62 3.19 -10.45 1.72
C ASN A 62 3.48 -9.05 1.19
N SER A 63 4.23 -8.95 0.10
CA SER A 63 4.64 -7.68 -0.50
C SER A 63 4.04 -7.53 -1.90
N TYR A 64 3.52 -6.34 -2.18
CA TYR A 64 2.92 -5.94 -3.45
C TYR A 64 3.73 -4.80 -4.03
N VAL A 65 4.42 -5.03 -5.13
CA VAL A 65 5.28 -4.04 -5.77
C VAL A 65 4.72 -3.72 -7.15
N ILE A 66 4.53 -2.44 -7.45
CA ILE A 66 4.17 -1.95 -8.78
C ILE A 66 5.31 -1.06 -9.27
N GLU A 67 5.89 -1.41 -10.39
CA GLU A 67 6.92 -0.63 -11.09
C GLU A 67 6.39 -0.20 -12.45
N SER A 68 6.73 1.00 -12.90
CA SER A 68 6.38 1.47 -14.24
C SER A 68 7.45 2.40 -14.79
N ALA A 69 7.67 2.34 -16.11
CA ALA A 69 8.63 3.21 -16.78
C ALA A 69 8.19 4.67 -16.75
N ALA A 70 6.89 4.93 -16.78
CA ALA A 70 6.33 6.28 -16.67
C ALA A 70 4.90 6.21 -16.10
N GLY A 71 4.45 7.34 -15.55
CA GLY A 71 3.08 7.47 -15.10
C GLY A 71 2.68 8.92 -14.92
N LYS A 72 1.39 9.16 -14.82
CA LYS A 72 0.81 10.46 -14.54
C LYS A 72 -0.40 10.35 -13.63
N VAL A 73 -0.65 11.39 -12.86
CA VAL A 73 -1.89 11.50 -12.08
C VAL A 73 -3.05 11.75 -13.05
N SER A 74 -4.15 11.03 -12.87
CA SER A 74 -5.38 11.25 -13.63
C SER A 74 -5.90 12.69 -13.40
N GLU A 75 -6.32 13.34 -14.48
CA GLU A 75 -6.93 14.67 -14.39
C GLU A 75 -8.29 14.64 -13.68
N LYS A 76 -9.00 13.52 -13.75
CA LYS A 76 -10.34 13.34 -13.19
C LYS A 76 -10.29 12.87 -11.72
N GLU A 77 -9.32 12.03 -11.39
CA GLU A 77 -9.23 11.38 -10.08
C GLU A 77 -7.80 11.48 -9.53
N LYS A 78 -7.59 12.35 -8.54
CA LYS A 78 -6.26 12.64 -7.98
C LYS A 78 -5.59 11.43 -7.32
N ASN A 79 -6.37 10.42 -6.92
CA ASN A 79 -5.86 9.19 -6.32
C ASN A 79 -5.55 8.10 -7.36
N LEU A 80 -5.88 8.34 -8.63
CA LEU A 80 -5.64 7.40 -9.71
C LEU A 80 -4.38 7.79 -10.48
N LEU A 81 -3.46 6.84 -10.61
CA LEU A 81 -2.29 6.93 -11.47
C LEU A 81 -2.53 6.12 -12.74
N ILE A 82 -2.21 6.72 -13.87
CA ILE A 82 -2.16 6.05 -15.16
C ILE A 82 -0.70 5.73 -15.43
N LEU A 83 -0.38 4.44 -15.48
CA LEU A 83 0.98 3.91 -15.58
C LEU A 83 1.24 3.30 -16.95
N GLU A 84 2.49 3.38 -17.42
CA GLU A 84 2.95 2.87 -18.72
C GLU A 84 4.10 1.87 -18.50
N LYS A 85 4.07 0.73 -19.22
CA LYS A 85 5.07 -0.36 -19.13
C LYS A 85 5.22 -0.85 -17.69
N VAL A 86 4.21 -1.57 -17.26
CA VAL A 86 4.01 -1.89 -15.85
C VAL A 86 4.48 -3.29 -15.54
N THR A 87 5.15 -3.44 -14.40
CA THR A 87 5.49 -4.72 -13.78
C THR A 87 4.89 -4.74 -12.37
N GLY A 88 3.95 -5.64 -12.14
CA GLY A 88 3.45 -5.98 -10.81
C GLY A 88 4.16 -7.21 -10.27
N VAL A 89 4.59 -7.19 -9.02
CA VAL A 89 5.18 -8.36 -8.34
C VAL A 89 4.48 -8.55 -7.00
N ILE A 90 3.88 -9.73 -6.81
CA ILE A 90 3.27 -10.12 -5.53
C ILE A 90 4.15 -11.20 -4.93
N LYS A 91 4.77 -10.88 -3.80
CA LYS A 91 5.61 -11.80 -3.03
C LYS A 91 4.80 -12.38 -1.89
N ILE A 92 4.46 -13.65 -2.00
CA ILE A 92 3.71 -14.38 -0.98
C ILE A 92 4.70 -15.17 -0.13
N LYS A 93 4.57 -15.04 1.19
CA LYS A 93 5.44 -15.76 2.13
C LYS A 93 5.38 -17.27 1.88
N ASN A 94 6.54 -17.90 1.72
CA ASN A 94 6.70 -19.34 1.45
C ASN A 94 6.05 -19.84 0.14
N SER A 95 5.90 -18.97 -0.85
CA SER A 95 5.40 -19.29 -2.18
C SER A 95 6.28 -18.66 -3.26
N GLU A 96 6.10 -19.05 -4.50
CA GLU A 96 6.70 -18.37 -5.66
C GLU A 96 6.07 -17.00 -5.87
N ASP A 97 6.84 -16.08 -6.42
CA ASP A 97 6.36 -14.75 -6.76
C ASP A 97 5.36 -14.81 -7.93
N ILE A 98 4.30 -14.03 -7.84
CA ILE A 98 3.40 -13.78 -8.98
C ILE A 98 3.92 -12.52 -9.68
N ILE A 99 4.18 -12.63 -10.98
CA ILE A 99 4.64 -11.52 -11.81
C ILE A 99 3.56 -11.16 -12.82
N ILE A 100 3.22 -9.89 -12.92
CA ILE A 100 2.24 -9.35 -13.86
C ILE A 100 2.93 -8.30 -14.72
N LEU A 101 2.86 -8.46 -16.03
CA LEU A 101 3.36 -7.49 -17.01
C LEU A 101 2.17 -6.93 -17.79
N SER A 102 2.20 -5.64 -18.12
CA SER A 102 1.22 -5.01 -19.01
C SER A 102 1.79 -3.77 -19.69
N ASP A 103 1.16 -3.34 -20.76
CA ASP A 103 1.52 -2.08 -21.39
C ASP A 103 1.07 -0.89 -20.54
N PHE A 104 -0.11 -1.00 -19.88
CA PHE A 104 -0.66 0.05 -19.04
C PHE A 104 -1.28 -0.51 -17.75
N ALA A 105 -1.39 0.37 -16.74
CA ALA A 105 -2.24 0.10 -15.59
C ALA A 105 -2.83 1.39 -15.00
N ASN A 106 -3.98 1.23 -14.35
CA ASN A 106 -4.58 2.23 -13.49
C ASN A 106 -4.38 1.79 -12.03
N TYR A 107 -3.62 2.55 -11.26
CA TYR A 107 -3.31 2.27 -9.86
C TYR A 107 -3.99 3.28 -8.94
N ASN A 108 -4.80 2.81 -8.00
CA ASN A 108 -5.44 3.65 -7.00
C ASN A 108 -4.56 3.72 -5.74
N LYS A 109 -4.02 4.90 -5.44
CA LYS A 109 -3.13 5.13 -4.27
C LYS A 109 -3.82 4.94 -2.92
N THR A 110 -5.15 5.04 -2.87
CA THR A 110 -5.91 4.93 -1.62
C THR A 110 -6.29 3.49 -1.32
N THR A 111 -6.81 2.76 -2.32
CA THR A 111 -7.26 1.38 -2.16
C THR A 111 -6.19 0.36 -2.52
N LEU A 112 -5.09 0.80 -3.15
CA LEU A 112 -4.01 -0.01 -3.70
C LEU A 112 -4.46 -0.98 -4.81
N ASP A 113 -5.71 -0.84 -5.26
CA ASP A 113 -6.25 -1.63 -6.37
C ASP A 113 -5.54 -1.26 -7.67
N THR A 114 -5.31 -2.27 -8.51
CA THR A 114 -4.64 -2.10 -9.78
C THR A 114 -5.40 -2.77 -10.90
N TYR A 115 -5.71 -2.02 -11.95
CA TYR A 115 -6.29 -2.52 -13.18
C TYR A 115 -5.25 -2.48 -14.29
N PHE A 116 -4.71 -3.66 -14.65
CA PHE A 116 -3.77 -3.85 -15.73
C PHE A 116 -4.51 -4.05 -17.05
N TYR A 117 -4.03 -3.45 -18.13
CA TYR A 117 -4.65 -3.60 -19.43
C TYR A 117 -3.64 -3.47 -20.57
N ASP A 118 -4.03 -4.00 -21.73
CA ASP A 118 -3.24 -4.18 -22.93
C ASP A 118 -2.00 -5.08 -22.73
N ASN A 119 -1.98 -6.21 -23.44
CA ASN A 119 -0.90 -7.22 -23.42
C ASN A 119 -0.55 -7.69 -22.00
N VAL A 120 -1.56 -7.98 -21.19
CA VAL A 120 -1.36 -8.48 -19.83
C VAL A 120 -0.85 -9.91 -19.85
N ARG A 121 0.26 -10.15 -19.13
CA ARG A 121 0.80 -11.49 -18.87
C ARG A 121 1.00 -11.68 -17.37
N LEU A 122 0.34 -12.68 -16.80
CA LEU A 122 0.56 -13.16 -15.45
C LEU A 122 1.41 -14.42 -15.48
N THR A 123 2.47 -14.47 -14.68
CA THR A 123 3.34 -15.63 -14.52
C THR A 123 3.37 -16.05 -13.05
N TYR A 124 3.19 -17.34 -12.79
CA TYR A 124 3.28 -17.97 -11.48
C TYR A 124 3.77 -19.41 -11.62
N ASP A 125 4.75 -19.81 -10.83
CA ASP A 125 5.31 -21.20 -10.79
C ASP A 125 5.60 -21.76 -12.18
N GLY A 126 6.26 -20.98 -13.05
CA GLY A 126 6.62 -21.36 -14.41
C GLY A 126 5.45 -21.43 -15.40
N HIS A 127 4.22 -21.14 -14.97
CA HIS A 127 3.03 -21.06 -15.82
C HIS A 127 2.70 -19.61 -16.16
N SER A 128 2.17 -19.37 -17.36
CA SER A 128 1.77 -18.01 -17.79
C SER A 128 0.34 -18.01 -18.33
N ILE A 129 -0.35 -16.92 -18.05
CA ILE A 129 -1.68 -16.62 -18.57
C ILE A 129 -1.59 -15.27 -19.27
N ASP A 130 -2.03 -15.22 -20.53
CA ASP A 130 -2.15 -13.99 -21.31
C ASP A 130 -3.62 -13.53 -21.31
N SER A 131 -3.84 -12.22 -21.13
CA SER A 131 -5.15 -11.60 -21.13
C SER A 131 -5.07 -10.19 -21.71
N ASN A 132 -6.20 -9.59 -22.05
CA ASN A 132 -6.27 -8.17 -22.40
C ASN A 132 -6.32 -7.28 -21.16
N GLU A 133 -6.84 -7.81 -20.06
CA GLU A 133 -7.05 -7.05 -18.82
C GLU A 133 -7.00 -7.98 -17.59
N LEU A 134 -6.57 -7.43 -16.46
CA LEU A 134 -6.53 -8.08 -15.17
C LEU A 134 -6.80 -7.05 -14.08
N PHE A 135 -7.72 -7.36 -13.20
CA PHE A 135 -7.99 -6.55 -12.01
C PHE A 135 -7.39 -7.22 -10.77
N MET A 136 -6.55 -6.49 -10.07
CA MET A 136 -5.99 -6.89 -8.79
C MET A 136 -6.60 -6.00 -7.70
N ASN A 137 -7.32 -6.62 -6.78
CA ASN A 137 -7.88 -5.97 -5.61
C ASN A 137 -6.96 -6.21 -4.41
N TYR A 138 -6.46 -5.13 -3.81
CA TYR A 138 -5.71 -5.21 -2.56
C TYR A 138 -6.70 -5.20 -1.40
N ILE A 139 -6.74 -6.28 -0.64
CA ILE A 139 -7.57 -6.38 0.57
C ILE A 139 -6.63 -6.45 1.76
N ASP A 140 -6.54 -5.35 2.50
CA ASP A 140 -5.96 -5.33 3.84
C ASP A 140 -6.98 -5.97 4.79
N LYS A 141 -6.62 -7.08 5.43
CA LYS A 141 -7.52 -7.83 6.33
C LYS A 141 -7.23 -7.47 7.77
#